data_df63641c13bad201623679f9b27eb122
#
_entry.id   df63641c13bad201623679f9b27eb122
#
_cell.length_a   1.000
_cell.length_b   1.000
_cell.length_c   1.000
_cell.angle_alpha   90.00
_cell.angle_beta   90.00
_cell.angle_gamma   90.00
#
_symmetry.space_group_name_H-M   'P 1'
#
loop_
_entity.id
_entity.type
_entity.pdbx_description
1 polymer ?
#
loop_
_entity_poly.entity_id
_entity_poly.type
_entity_poly.pdbx_seq_one_letter_code
_entity_poly.pdbx_strand_id
1 'polypeptide(L)'
;MDKEQYFFALDLSLNSTGIAVFTTDDMRFVETSTIAIDKRSSKMESTKNKLKYIGTELLKYKKKYKPKFIVIEKGFMRFVKSTAQLMRVHGVVNYLFANLEQYEIPSTKIKKELTGEGNASKEKVAKSVLVIYPKIKFKTEDESDACATGICFAIQKGWFKDVSKKNIS
;
A
#
# COMPACT_ATOMS: atom_id res chain seq x y z
N MET A 1 12.44 -0.83 -27.04
CA MET A 1 11.24 -0.86 -26.18
C MET A 1 11.69 -0.50 -24.78
N ASP A 2 11.21 0.60 -24.26
CA ASP A 2 11.53 1.00 -22.89
C ASP A 2 11.00 -0.05 -21.92
N LYS A 3 11.84 -0.42 -20.97
CA LYS A 3 11.51 -1.45 -19.99
C LYS A 3 10.43 -0.91 -19.07
N GLU A 4 9.32 -1.64 -18.94
CA GLU A 4 8.23 -1.31 -18.03
C GLU A 4 8.74 -0.92 -16.64
N GLN A 5 8.27 0.19 -16.10
CA GLN A 5 8.70 0.71 -14.80
C GLN A 5 7.57 0.59 -13.79
N TYR A 6 7.92 0.25 -12.57
CA TYR A 6 6.95 -0.05 -11.51
C TYR A 6 7.16 0.82 -10.29
N PHE A 7 6.10 0.99 -9.49
CA PHE A 7 6.18 1.46 -8.12
C PHE A 7 5.32 0.60 -7.20
N PHE A 8 5.62 0.64 -5.92
CA PHE A 8 4.86 -0.05 -4.90
C PHE A 8 4.06 0.92 -4.07
N ALA A 9 2.83 0.54 -3.74
CA ALA A 9 2.04 1.17 -2.70
C ALA A 9 1.88 0.18 -1.54
N LEU A 10 2.11 0.66 -0.32
CA LEU A 10 2.20 -0.16 0.88
C LEU A 10 1.26 0.34 1.97
N ASP A 11 0.51 -0.57 2.56
CA ASP A 11 -0.18 -0.41 3.84
C ASP A 11 0.54 -1.26 4.89
N LEU A 12 1.29 -0.61 5.79
CA LEU A 12 2.23 -1.28 6.70
C LEU A 12 1.58 -1.68 8.01
N SER A 13 1.77 -2.93 8.39
CA SER A 13 1.40 -3.46 9.71
C SER A 13 2.31 -4.63 10.09
N LEU A 14 2.52 -4.84 11.39
CA LEU A 14 3.35 -5.95 11.90
C LEU A 14 2.70 -7.32 11.67
N ASN A 15 1.39 -7.39 11.55
CA ASN A 15 0.66 -8.65 11.40
C ASN A 15 0.14 -8.91 10.00
N SER A 16 0.01 -7.84 9.19
CA SER A 16 -0.59 -7.91 7.88
C SER A 16 -0.19 -6.68 7.07
N THR A 17 0.71 -6.82 6.13
CA THR A 17 1.17 -5.71 5.26
C THR A 17 0.60 -5.88 3.87
N GLY A 18 -0.18 -4.90 3.40
CA GLY A 18 -0.67 -4.81 2.04
C GLY A 18 0.40 -4.28 1.09
N ILE A 19 0.49 -4.87 -0.10
CA ILE A 19 1.31 -4.38 -1.20
C ILE A 19 0.49 -4.35 -2.48
N ALA A 20 0.55 -3.24 -3.21
CA ALA A 20 0.03 -3.11 -4.57
C ALA A 20 1.13 -2.65 -5.51
N VAL A 21 1.16 -3.21 -6.71
CA VAL A 21 2.14 -2.93 -7.76
C VAL A 21 1.45 -2.28 -8.94
N PHE A 22 1.96 -1.14 -9.38
CA PHE A 22 1.49 -0.39 -10.54
C PHE A 22 2.63 -0.06 -11.48
N THR A 23 2.31 0.12 -12.75
CA THR A 23 3.23 0.75 -13.71
C THR A 23 3.26 2.27 -13.49
N THR A 24 4.39 2.90 -13.82
CA THR A 24 4.56 4.36 -13.67
C THR A 24 3.98 5.16 -14.82
N ASP A 25 3.90 4.56 -16.02
CA ASP A 25 3.62 5.30 -17.24
C ASP A 25 2.11 5.48 -17.49
N ASP A 26 1.33 4.43 -17.25
CA ASP A 26 -0.11 4.39 -17.54
C ASP A 26 -0.97 4.02 -16.32
N MET A 27 -0.37 3.92 -15.14
CA MET A 27 -1.05 3.51 -13.90
C MET A 27 -1.79 2.18 -14.01
N ARG A 28 -1.29 1.28 -14.85
CA ARG A 28 -1.87 -0.06 -14.96
C ARG A 28 -1.64 -0.83 -13.67
N PHE A 29 -2.72 -1.35 -13.12
CA PHE A 29 -2.66 -2.29 -12.01
C PHE A 29 -1.99 -3.60 -12.46
N VAL A 30 -1.00 -4.06 -11.70
CA VAL A 30 -0.24 -5.28 -12.00
C VAL A 30 -0.68 -6.41 -11.09
N GLU A 31 -0.50 -6.25 -9.79
CA GLU A 31 -0.96 -7.20 -8.78
C GLU A 31 -1.08 -6.54 -7.39
N THR A 32 -1.82 -7.19 -6.52
CA THR A 32 -1.85 -6.88 -5.09
C THR A 32 -1.77 -8.16 -4.27
N SER A 33 -1.24 -8.05 -3.07
CA SER A 33 -1.12 -9.15 -2.12
C SER A 33 -1.04 -8.66 -0.69
N THR A 34 -1.31 -9.57 0.23
CA THR A 34 -1.11 -9.37 1.67
C THR A 34 0.02 -10.25 2.17
N ILE A 35 1.00 -9.65 2.82
CA ILE A 35 2.03 -10.35 3.60
C ILE A 35 1.46 -10.58 4.99
N ALA A 36 0.68 -11.64 5.15
CA ALA A 36 0.00 -11.97 6.40
C ALA A 36 0.87 -12.88 7.28
N ILE A 37 0.90 -12.57 8.58
CA ILE A 37 1.55 -13.42 9.58
C ILE A 37 0.59 -14.53 10.02
N ASP A 38 1.01 -15.78 9.88
CA ASP A 38 0.25 -16.91 10.44
C ASP A 38 0.35 -16.88 11.97
N LYS A 39 -0.73 -16.45 12.62
CA LYS A 39 -0.82 -16.33 14.08
C LYS A 39 -0.77 -17.69 14.80
N ARG A 40 -1.00 -18.80 14.10
CA ARG A 40 -0.96 -20.14 14.66
C ARG A 40 0.45 -20.72 14.67
N SER A 41 1.37 -20.12 13.93
CA SER A 41 2.75 -20.56 13.87
C SER A 41 3.55 -20.03 15.06
N SER A 42 4.06 -20.95 15.92
CA SER A 42 4.96 -20.59 17.02
C SER A 42 6.22 -19.86 16.54
N LYS A 43 6.65 -20.10 15.30
CA LYS A 43 7.77 -19.37 14.67
C LYS A 43 7.49 -17.89 14.51
N MET A 44 6.21 -17.47 14.46
CA MET A 44 5.78 -16.08 14.24
C MET A 44 5.34 -15.37 15.53
N GLU A 45 5.60 -15.92 16.70
CA GLU A 45 5.26 -15.28 17.98
C GLU A 45 6.10 -14.02 18.24
N SER A 46 7.40 -14.05 17.91
CA SER A 46 8.29 -12.94 18.17
C SER A 46 8.20 -11.83 17.10
N THR A 47 8.26 -10.57 17.53
CA THR A 47 8.36 -9.42 16.65
C THR A 47 9.53 -9.54 15.67
N LYS A 48 10.68 -10.03 16.13
CA LYS A 48 11.87 -10.27 15.30
C LYS A 48 11.56 -11.18 14.10
N ASN A 49 10.88 -12.29 14.32
CA ASN A 49 10.56 -13.24 13.27
C ASN A 49 9.53 -12.68 12.29
N LYS A 50 8.54 -11.93 12.78
CA LYS A 50 7.58 -11.22 11.93
C LYS A 50 8.27 -10.20 11.01
N LEU A 51 9.15 -9.37 11.55
CA LEU A 51 9.91 -8.38 10.78
C LEU A 51 10.79 -9.04 9.74
N LYS A 52 11.48 -10.14 10.11
CA LYS A 52 12.28 -10.93 9.17
C LYS A 52 11.43 -11.48 8.02
N TYR A 53 10.26 -12.03 8.34
CA TYR A 53 9.34 -12.56 7.33
C TYR A 53 8.84 -11.47 6.39
N ILE A 54 8.31 -10.34 6.94
CA ILE A 54 7.84 -9.20 6.14
C ILE A 54 8.98 -8.70 5.23
N GLY A 55 10.17 -8.50 5.77
CA GLY A 55 11.32 -8.04 5.00
C GLY A 55 11.72 -9.02 3.88
N THR A 56 11.68 -10.33 4.14
CA THR A 56 11.97 -11.35 3.15
C THR A 56 10.96 -11.33 1.99
N GLU A 57 9.66 -11.22 2.31
CA GLU A 57 8.60 -11.15 1.28
C GLU A 57 8.72 -9.86 0.44
N LEU A 58 8.92 -8.71 1.09
CA LEU A 58 9.14 -7.44 0.38
C LEU A 58 10.37 -7.46 -0.53
N LEU A 59 11.44 -8.15 -0.12
CA LEU A 59 12.62 -8.36 -0.98
C LEU A 59 12.32 -9.18 -2.23
N LYS A 60 11.43 -10.16 -2.15
CA LYS A 60 11.00 -10.93 -3.34
C LYS A 60 10.33 -9.99 -4.35
N TYR A 61 9.39 -9.14 -3.88
CA TYR A 61 8.75 -8.13 -4.72
C TYR A 61 9.78 -7.15 -5.31
N LYS A 62 10.68 -6.62 -4.48
CA LYS A 62 11.74 -5.71 -4.94
C LYS A 62 12.60 -6.33 -6.03
N LYS A 63 13.00 -7.60 -5.91
CA LYS A 63 13.77 -8.32 -6.91
C LYS A 63 13.00 -8.55 -8.21
N LYS A 64 11.70 -8.92 -8.09
CA LYS A 64 10.83 -9.22 -9.23
C LYS A 64 10.56 -7.97 -10.07
N TYR A 65 10.16 -6.87 -9.44
CA TYR A 65 9.66 -5.68 -10.14
C TYR A 65 10.67 -4.54 -10.26
N LYS A 66 11.68 -4.48 -9.39
CA LYS A 66 12.69 -3.40 -9.36
C LYS A 66 12.02 -2.01 -9.36
N PRO A 67 11.20 -1.69 -8.35
CA PRO A 67 10.42 -0.46 -8.34
C PRO A 67 11.30 0.78 -8.40
N LYS A 68 10.78 1.86 -8.98
CA LYS A 68 11.45 3.18 -9.06
C LYS A 68 11.32 3.96 -7.76
N PHE A 69 10.21 3.82 -7.08
CA PHE A 69 9.90 4.45 -5.79
C PHE A 69 8.84 3.63 -5.05
N ILE A 70 8.61 3.98 -3.80
CA ILE A 70 7.51 3.42 -3.01
C ILE A 70 6.63 4.51 -2.42
N VAL A 71 5.37 4.19 -2.23
CA VAL A 71 4.37 5.04 -1.57
C VAL A 71 3.83 4.29 -0.36
N ILE A 72 3.77 4.92 0.79
CA ILE A 72 3.39 4.30 2.05
C ILE A 72 2.19 5.05 2.63
N GLU A 73 1.16 4.32 3.06
CA GLU A 73 0.13 4.93 3.90
C GLU A 73 0.75 5.30 5.25
N LYS A 74 0.64 6.58 5.62
CA LYS A 74 1.09 7.05 6.93
C LYS A 74 0.10 6.60 8.00
N GLY A 75 0.50 5.61 8.77
CA GLY A 75 -0.31 5.03 9.83
C GLY A 75 -0.68 6.03 10.92
N PHE A 76 -1.85 5.83 11.52
CA PHE A 76 -2.35 6.69 12.60
C PHE A 76 -1.73 6.27 13.94
N MET A 77 -1.03 7.20 14.58
CA MET A 77 -0.36 6.96 15.87
C MET A 77 -1.32 7.23 17.03
N ARG A 78 -2.08 6.23 17.46
CA ARG A 78 -3.02 6.37 18.60
C ARG A 78 -2.47 5.86 19.93
N PHE A 79 -1.77 4.73 19.91
CA PHE A 79 -1.30 4.06 21.12
C PHE A 79 0.19 3.78 21.03
N VAL A 80 0.93 4.02 22.10
CA VAL A 80 2.39 3.86 22.16
C VAL A 80 2.85 2.48 21.69
N LYS A 81 2.19 1.41 22.16
CA LYS A 81 2.59 0.03 21.81
C LYS A 81 2.39 -0.29 20.32
N SER A 82 1.25 0.06 19.74
CA SER A 82 0.98 -0.18 18.32
C SER A 82 1.83 0.72 17.43
N THR A 83 2.06 1.97 17.83
CA THR A 83 2.96 2.89 17.16
C THR A 83 4.40 2.35 17.13
N ALA A 84 4.91 1.87 18.27
CA ALA A 84 6.26 1.28 18.34
C ALA A 84 6.40 0.04 17.43
N GLN A 85 5.36 -0.79 17.32
CA GLN A 85 5.35 -1.94 16.40
C GLN A 85 5.36 -1.47 14.93
N LEU A 86 4.54 -0.49 14.59
CA LEU A 86 4.47 0.07 13.24
C LEU A 86 5.81 0.69 12.83
N MET A 87 6.45 1.46 13.73
CA MET A 87 7.75 2.08 13.45
C MET A 87 8.86 1.05 13.18
N ARG A 88 8.80 -0.13 13.80
CA ARG A 88 9.73 -1.22 13.47
C ARG A 88 9.55 -1.73 12.04
N VAL A 89 8.30 -1.86 11.56
CA VAL A 89 8.02 -2.23 10.17
C VAL A 89 8.51 -1.14 9.21
N HIS A 90 8.24 0.14 9.52
CA HIS A 90 8.78 1.27 8.76
C HIS A 90 10.31 1.23 8.70
N GLY A 91 10.99 0.92 9.81
CA GLY A 91 12.45 0.76 9.83
C GLY A 91 12.95 -0.31 8.85
N VAL A 92 12.27 -1.47 8.78
CA VAL A 92 12.60 -2.51 7.81
C VAL A 92 12.38 -2.02 6.38
N VAL A 93 11.26 -1.36 6.09
CA VAL A 93 10.95 -0.82 4.76
C VAL A 93 11.97 0.25 4.37
N ASN A 94 12.26 1.19 5.26
CA ASN A 94 13.26 2.25 5.02
C ASN A 94 14.64 1.67 4.70
N TYR A 95 15.07 0.64 5.42
CA TYR A 95 16.33 -0.05 5.15
C TYR A 95 16.31 -0.76 3.79
N LEU A 96 15.24 -1.53 3.51
CA LEU A 96 15.14 -2.29 2.26
C LEU A 96 15.07 -1.41 1.01
N PHE A 97 14.45 -0.25 1.12
CA PHE A 97 14.22 0.67 0.00
C PHE A 97 15.02 1.97 0.12
N ALA A 98 16.11 1.98 0.92
CA ALA A 98 16.92 3.17 1.19
C ALA A 98 17.44 3.90 -0.07
N ASN A 99 17.64 3.17 -1.18
CA ASN A 99 18.11 3.73 -2.46
C ASN A 99 16.98 4.25 -3.36
N LEU A 100 15.72 4.25 -2.88
CA LEU A 100 14.55 4.70 -3.63
C LEU A 100 13.91 5.89 -2.93
N GLU A 101 13.24 6.73 -3.71
CA GLU A 101 12.34 7.73 -3.13
C GLU A 101 11.17 7.06 -2.41
N GLN A 102 10.81 7.60 -1.27
CA GLN A 102 9.73 7.10 -0.42
C GLN A 102 8.76 8.24 -0.14
N TYR A 103 7.49 8.05 -0.51
CA TYR A 103 6.42 9.00 -0.30
C TYR A 103 5.48 8.49 0.77
N GLU A 104 5.07 9.36 1.70
CA GLU A 104 4.08 9.04 2.73
C GLU A 104 2.80 9.84 2.51
N ILE A 105 1.66 9.17 2.57
CA ILE A 105 0.34 9.81 2.41
C ILE A 105 -0.53 9.52 3.64
N PRO A 106 -1.06 10.56 4.31
CA PRO A 106 -1.99 10.37 5.43
C PRO A 106 -3.27 9.65 5.00
N SER A 107 -3.77 8.73 5.84
CA SER A 107 -5.02 7.98 5.61
C SER A 107 -6.22 8.90 5.32
N THR A 108 -6.33 10.01 6.05
CA THR A 108 -7.40 11.00 5.83
C THR A 108 -7.35 11.63 4.44
N LYS A 109 -6.15 11.79 3.88
CA LYS A 109 -5.96 12.32 2.54
C LYS A 109 -6.33 11.28 1.49
N ILE A 110 -5.93 10.02 1.68
CA ILE A 110 -6.34 8.90 0.80
C ILE A 110 -7.87 8.82 0.72
N LYS A 111 -8.54 8.82 1.89
CA LYS A 111 -9.99 8.80 1.96
C LYS A 111 -10.63 9.97 1.23
N LYS A 112 -10.16 11.19 1.49
CA LYS A 112 -10.70 12.41 0.87
C LYS A 112 -10.55 12.40 -0.66
N GLU A 113 -9.40 12.01 -1.17
CA GLU A 113 -9.14 11.98 -2.63
C GLU A 113 -10.03 10.94 -3.35
N LEU A 114 -10.22 9.75 -2.75
CA LEU A 114 -10.97 8.68 -3.40
C LEU A 114 -12.49 8.80 -3.22
N THR A 115 -12.96 9.42 -2.15
CA THR A 115 -14.39 9.39 -1.77
C THR A 115 -15.02 10.77 -1.58
N GLY A 116 -14.21 11.83 -1.58
CA GLY A 116 -14.64 13.18 -1.21
C GLY A 116 -14.69 13.42 0.31
N GLU A 117 -14.55 12.38 1.15
CA GLU A 117 -14.71 12.46 2.60
C GLU A 117 -13.49 11.90 3.34
N GLY A 118 -12.83 12.74 4.16
CA GLY A 118 -11.62 12.31 4.90
C GLY A 118 -11.86 11.30 6.02
N ASN A 119 -13.12 11.10 6.43
CA ASN A 119 -13.56 10.12 7.43
C ASN A 119 -14.32 8.93 6.83
N ALA A 120 -14.26 8.74 5.51
CA ALA A 120 -14.93 7.64 4.82
C ALA A 120 -14.60 6.28 5.44
N SER A 121 -15.56 5.35 5.37
CA SER A 121 -15.33 3.97 5.78
C SER A 121 -14.39 3.25 4.81
N LYS A 122 -13.79 2.14 5.26
CA LYS A 122 -12.93 1.30 4.40
C LYS A 122 -13.70 0.73 3.22
N GLU A 123 -14.95 0.33 3.43
CA GLU A 123 -15.81 -0.20 2.37
C GLU A 123 -16.07 0.84 1.27
N LYS A 124 -16.26 2.12 1.67
CA LYS A 124 -16.43 3.21 0.70
C LYS A 124 -15.15 3.44 -0.11
N VAL A 125 -13.99 3.41 0.53
CA VAL A 125 -12.69 3.49 -0.14
C VAL A 125 -12.49 2.32 -1.10
N ALA A 126 -12.73 1.08 -0.66
CA ALA A 126 -12.60 -0.11 -1.49
C ALA A 126 -13.53 -0.06 -2.73
N LYS A 127 -14.77 0.41 -2.56
CA LYS A 127 -15.70 0.63 -3.69
C LYS A 127 -15.13 1.65 -4.69
N SER A 128 -14.55 2.75 -4.23
CA SER A 128 -13.92 3.75 -5.11
C SER A 128 -12.75 3.17 -5.90
N VAL A 129 -11.94 2.29 -5.27
CA VAL A 129 -10.88 1.57 -5.99
C VAL A 129 -11.45 0.68 -7.09
N LEU A 130 -12.54 -0.05 -6.82
CA LEU A 130 -13.19 -0.94 -7.78
C LEU A 130 -13.86 -0.19 -8.94
N VAL A 131 -14.25 1.06 -8.75
CA VAL A 131 -14.73 1.89 -9.87
C VAL A 131 -13.60 2.18 -10.86
N ILE A 132 -12.37 2.38 -10.36
CA ILE A 132 -11.20 2.64 -11.21
C ILE A 132 -10.69 1.36 -11.86
N TYR A 133 -10.65 0.29 -11.08
CA TYR A 133 -10.16 -1.03 -11.49
C TYR A 133 -11.20 -2.13 -11.25
N PRO A 134 -12.26 -2.21 -12.04
CA PRO A 134 -13.42 -3.09 -11.79
C PRO A 134 -13.11 -4.59 -11.85
N LYS A 135 -11.97 -4.96 -12.41
CA LYS A 135 -11.54 -6.36 -12.53
C LYS A 135 -10.75 -6.87 -11.32
N ILE A 136 -10.37 -5.99 -10.38
CA ILE A 136 -9.62 -6.41 -9.19
C ILE A 136 -10.56 -7.17 -8.24
N LYS A 137 -10.04 -8.25 -7.67
CA LYS A 137 -10.70 -8.99 -6.58
C LYS A 137 -9.76 -8.97 -5.38
N PHE A 138 -10.12 -8.19 -4.37
CA PHE A 138 -9.38 -8.16 -3.10
C PHE A 138 -9.68 -9.39 -2.27
N LYS A 139 -8.63 -9.97 -1.69
CA LYS A 139 -8.73 -11.07 -0.71
C LYS A 139 -8.78 -10.54 0.72
N THR A 140 -8.22 -9.34 0.94
CA THR A 140 -8.13 -8.70 2.25
C THR A 140 -8.36 -7.19 2.13
N GLU A 141 -8.64 -6.54 3.27
CA GLU A 141 -8.72 -5.08 3.35
C GLU A 141 -7.36 -4.43 3.07
N ASP A 142 -6.26 -5.04 3.53
CA ASP A 142 -4.91 -4.50 3.33
C ASP A 142 -4.55 -4.38 1.84
N GLU A 143 -5.06 -5.29 1.00
CA GLU A 143 -4.89 -5.21 -0.45
C GLU A 143 -5.61 -3.98 -1.03
N SER A 144 -6.83 -3.69 -0.57
CA SER A 144 -7.57 -2.52 -1.03
C SER A 144 -6.98 -1.22 -0.52
N ASP A 145 -6.48 -1.19 0.74
CA ASP A 145 -5.86 -0.03 1.35
C ASP A 145 -4.52 0.31 0.64
N ALA A 146 -3.71 -0.71 0.31
CA ALA A 146 -2.51 -0.52 -0.50
C ALA A 146 -2.84 0.02 -1.91
N CYS A 147 -3.87 -0.52 -2.58
CA CYS A 147 -4.30 0.00 -3.88
C CYS A 147 -4.79 1.45 -3.78
N ALA A 148 -5.59 1.78 -2.76
CA ALA A 148 -6.07 3.14 -2.51
C ALA A 148 -4.92 4.13 -2.33
N THR A 149 -3.85 3.72 -1.63
CA THR A 149 -2.63 4.52 -1.43
C THR A 149 -1.95 4.83 -2.76
N GLY A 150 -1.79 3.84 -3.63
CA GLY A 150 -1.20 4.03 -4.96
C GLY A 150 -2.03 4.93 -5.87
N ILE A 151 -3.35 4.77 -5.87
CA ILE A 151 -4.28 5.60 -6.64
C ILE A 151 -4.23 7.06 -6.14
N CYS A 152 -4.28 7.27 -4.82
CA CYS A 152 -4.20 8.61 -4.23
C CYS A 152 -2.91 9.31 -4.67
N PHE A 153 -1.77 8.63 -4.65
CA PHE A 153 -0.51 9.17 -5.14
C PHE A 153 -0.59 9.59 -6.60
N ALA A 154 -1.13 8.74 -7.45
CA ALA A 154 -1.27 9.02 -8.87
C ALA A 154 -2.20 10.21 -9.17
N ILE A 155 -3.28 10.36 -8.40
CA ILE A 155 -4.16 11.55 -8.48
C ILE A 155 -3.37 12.81 -8.14
N GLN A 156 -2.58 12.80 -7.06
CA GLN A 156 -1.75 13.94 -6.65
C GLN A 156 -0.67 14.32 -7.66
N LYS A 157 -0.15 13.34 -8.40
CA LYS A 157 0.82 13.57 -9.48
C LYS A 157 0.16 13.97 -10.81
N GLY A 158 -1.18 14.01 -10.85
CA GLY A 158 -1.92 14.32 -12.09
C GLY A 158 -1.88 13.20 -13.14
N TRP A 159 -1.50 11.97 -12.73
CA TRP A 159 -1.45 10.81 -13.62
C TRP A 159 -2.85 10.25 -13.94
N PHE A 160 -3.80 10.46 -13.03
CA PHE A 160 -5.22 10.28 -13.32
C PHE A 160 -5.87 11.63 -13.61
N LYS A 161 -6.28 11.83 -14.84
CA LYS A 161 -7.15 12.95 -15.16
C LYS A 161 -8.56 12.62 -14.63
N ASP A 162 -8.91 13.21 -13.50
CA ASP A 162 -10.29 13.38 -13.01
C ASP A 162 -11.10 12.10 -12.73
N VAL A 163 -10.66 11.30 -11.75
CA VAL A 163 -11.47 10.18 -11.23
C VAL A 163 -12.67 10.68 -10.43
N SER A 164 -12.56 11.86 -9.78
CA SER A 164 -13.62 12.44 -8.95
C SER A 164 -14.88 12.82 -9.73
N LYS A 165 -14.77 13.07 -11.05
CA LYS A 165 -15.91 13.45 -11.90
C LYS A 165 -16.67 12.28 -12.52
N LYS A 166 -16.16 11.05 -12.45
CA LYS A 166 -16.83 9.87 -13.02
C LYS A 166 -17.81 9.18 -12.06
N ASN A 167 -17.87 9.58 -10.80
CA ASN A 167 -18.54 8.82 -9.74
C ASN A 167 -19.71 9.51 -9.05
N ILE A 168 -20.25 10.58 -9.61
CA ILE A 168 -21.47 11.22 -9.09
C ILE A 168 -22.46 11.35 -10.25
N SER A 169 -22.98 10.24 -10.68
CA SER A 169 -24.25 10.17 -11.42
C SER A 169 -24.91 8.83 -11.16
#